data_d3879380aa245f86d24c9b64e7d158ca
#
_entry.id   d3879380aa245f86d24c9b64e7d158ca
#
_cell.length_a   1.000
_cell.length_b   1.000
_cell.length_c   1.000
_cell.angle_alpha   90.00
_cell.angle_beta   90.00
_cell.angle_gamma   90.00
#
_symmetry.space_group_name_H-M   'P 1'
#
loop_
_entity.id
_entity.type
_entity.pdbx_description
1 polymer ?
#
loop_
_entity_poly.entity_id
_entity_poly.type
_entity_poly.pdbx_seq_one_letter_code
_entity_poly.pdbx_strand_id
1 'polypeptide(L)'
;MNGVENNRFGPDLTFTRAQLATVLYRMAGEPSVSGEDAFADTDAGIWYADAVLWASQNGVVGGYGSGRFGTDDSTTQEQLAVMLWRDAGSYVLDREQYASADGAENDAHDWAFDAVVWAKAEALLTDAVAFEPKAAATRAQVADMVYRYLLLKERFADVDAVSGATQKADDGSKVLVAYFSCTGSTEKIADHIASALGVTPYRITPETPYTSADLNYNDSSTRATREQNDPIARPAISGTVENMTDYDVIFLGYPIWWGQAPKIMYTFVESHNLSGKTIVPFCTSGSSGIGSSATNLSASAPSATWLAGNRFSGGASRDSVVSWINGLGLDLAAK
;
A
#
# COMPACT_ATOMS: atom_id res chain seq x y z
N MET A 1 -12.69 -13.88 15.73
CA MET A 1 -13.30 -15.19 15.40
C MET A 1 -13.95 -15.78 16.63
N ASN A 2 -15.17 -16.31 16.49
CA ASN A 2 -15.85 -17.03 17.59
C ASN A 2 -15.33 -18.47 17.68
N GLY A 3 -15.42 -19.11 18.86
CA GLY A 3 -15.13 -20.53 19.03
C GLY A 3 -16.13 -21.41 18.29
N VAL A 4 -15.77 -22.66 18.09
CA VAL A 4 -16.66 -23.75 17.66
C VAL A 4 -17.22 -24.48 18.89
N GLU A 5 -17.94 -25.57 18.71
CA GLU A 5 -18.55 -26.33 19.79
C GLU A 5 -17.64 -26.48 21.02
N ASN A 6 -18.22 -26.40 22.21
CA ASN A 6 -17.52 -26.47 23.50
C ASN A 6 -16.43 -25.42 23.71
N ASN A 7 -16.57 -24.23 23.12
CA ASN A 7 -15.63 -23.13 23.25
C ASN A 7 -14.22 -23.46 22.78
N ARG A 8 -14.07 -24.35 21.80
CA ARG A 8 -12.78 -24.73 21.19
C ARG A 8 -12.48 -23.83 20.00
N PHE A 9 -11.19 -23.62 19.71
CA PHE A 9 -10.77 -22.86 18.53
C PHE A 9 -10.93 -23.67 17.23
N GLY A 10 -10.63 -24.99 17.27
CA GLY A 10 -10.68 -25.87 16.10
C GLY A 10 -9.69 -25.44 14.99
N PRO A 11 -8.37 -25.45 15.23
CA PRO A 11 -7.35 -24.91 14.33
C PRO A 11 -7.37 -25.56 12.94
N ASP A 12 -7.66 -26.83 12.86
CA ASP A 12 -7.59 -27.64 11.63
C ASP A 12 -8.89 -27.61 10.81
N LEU A 13 -9.97 -27.00 11.34
CA LEU A 13 -11.21 -26.87 10.61
C LEU A 13 -11.05 -25.86 9.46
N THR A 14 -11.72 -26.12 8.34
CA THR A 14 -11.74 -25.18 7.20
C THR A 14 -12.56 -23.94 7.53
N PHE A 15 -12.31 -22.87 6.79
CA PHE A 15 -12.96 -21.58 6.95
C PHE A 15 -13.78 -21.25 5.69
N THR A 16 -15.05 -20.89 5.85
CA THR A 16 -15.89 -20.60 4.70
C THR A 16 -15.71 -19.18 4.19
N ARG A 17 -16.11 -18.94 2.95
CA ARG A 17 -16.05 -17.61 2.33
C ARG A 17 -16.90 -16.58 3.08
N ALA A 18 -18.09 -16.96 3.53
CA ALA A 18 -18.95 -16.10 4.35
C ALA A 18 -18.33 -15.77 5.71
N GLN A 19 -17.64 -16.72 6.33
CA GLN A 19 -16.91 -16.49 7.57
C GLN A 19 -15.76 -15.49 7.37
N LEU A 20 -15.02 -15.60 6.27
CA LEU A 20 -13.92 -14.67 5.97
C LEU A 20 -14.44 -13.26 5.69
N ALA A 21 -15.49 -13.11 4.87
CA ALA A 21 -16.14 -11.82 4.63
C ALA A 21 -16.58 -11.18 5.95
N THR A 22 -17.16 -11.98 6.88
CA THR A 22 -17.57 -11.49 8.20
C THR A 22 -16.40 -11.07 9.08
N VAL A 23 -15.25 -11.74 9.00
CA VAL A 23 -14.04 -11.29 9.71
C VAL A 23 -13.58 -9.93 9.20
N LEU A 24 -13.51 -9.75 7.88
CA LEU A 24 -13.08 -8.49 7.28
C LEU A 24 -14.07 -7.35 7.56
N TYR A 25 -15.37 -7.61 7.48
CA TYR A 25 -16.43 -6.67 7.83
C TYR A 25 -16.32 -6.17 9.29
N ARG A 26 -16.06 -7.09 10.22
CA ARG A 26 -15.81 -6.74 11.63
C ARG A 26 -14.54 -5.94 11.82
N MET A 27 -13.49 -6.24 11.07
CA MET A 27 -12.26 -5.47 11.08
C MET A 27 -12.47 -4.05 10.56
N ALA A 28 -13.42 -3.85 9.66
CA ALA A 28 -13.83 -2.53 9.17
C ALA A 28 -14.76 -1.77 10.13
N GLY A 29 -15.08 -2.34 11.30
CA GLY A 29 -15.95 -1.71 12.31
C GLY A 29 -17.44 -1.89 12.05
N GLU A 30 -17.82 -2.89 11.26
CA GLU A 30 -19.22 -3.23 10.94
C GLU A 30 -20.03 -2.01 10.41
N PRO A 31 -19.54 -1.33 9.35
CA PRO A 31 -20.20 -0.12 8.83
C PRO A 31 -21.60 -0.46 8.32
N SER A 32 -22.54 0.46 8.47
CA SER A 32 -23.91 0.28 7.96
C SER A 32 -23.90 0.07 6.46
N VAL A 33 -24.58 -0.94 5.98
CA VAL A 33 -24.76 -1.25 4.56
C VAL A 33 -26.21 -1.07 4.15
N SER A 34 -26.44 -0.75 2.88
CA SER A 34 -27.77 -0.64 2.28
C SER A 34 -27.68 -1.03 0.81
N GLY A 35 -28.73 -1.61 0.29
CA GLY A 35 -28.83 -2.06 -1.09
C GLY A 35 -29.41 -3.45 -1.20
N GLU A 36 -29.50 -3.96 -2.41
CA GLU A 36 -29.95 -5.31 -2.70
C GLU A 36 -28.80 -6.32 -2.53
N ASP A 37 -29.13 -7.58 -2.29
CA ASP A 37 -28.16 -8.66 -2.20
C ASP A 37 -27.30 -8.72 -3.47
N ALA A 38 -25.99 -8.75 -3.29
CA ALA A 38 -25.05 -8.74 -4.39
C ALA A 38 -24.99 -10.07 -5.16
N PHE A 39 -25.45 -11.16 -4.53
CA PHE A 39 -25.36 -12.51 -5.06
C PHE A 39 -26.65 -13.30 -4.83
N ALA A 40 -26.97 -14.21 -5.75
CA ALA A 40 -28.21 -14.99 -5.73
C ALA A 40 -28.28 -16.05 -4.61
N ASP A 41 -27.15 -16.38 -3.98
CA ASP A 41 -27.03 -17.35 -2.88
C ASP A 41 -26.75 -16.68 -1.53
N THR A 42 -27.08 -15.40 -1.42
CA THR A 42 -27.05 -14.64 -0.16
C THR A 42 -28.46 -14.16 0.14
N ASP A 43 -28.96 -14.51 1.33
CA ASP A 43 -30.31 -14.13 1.77
C ASP A 43 -30.21 -13.01 2.80
N ALA A 44 -31.08 -12.01 2.68
CA ALA A 44 -31.19 -10.94 3.66
C ALA A 44 -31.58 -11.48 5.05
N GLY A 45 -30.96 -10.93 6.09
CA GLY A 45 -31.23 -11.30 7.48
C GLY A 45 -30.46 -12.51 8.00
N ILE A 46 -29.62 -13.14 7.19
CA ILE A 46 -28.67 -14.17 7.64
C ILE A 46 -27.43 -13.48 8.26
N TRP A 47 -26.76 -14.14 9.18
CA TRP A 47 -25.65 -13.61 9.97
C TRP A 47 -24.46 -13.03 9.17
N TYR A 48 -24.32 -13.40 7.90
CA TYR A 48 -23.27 -12.94 7.00
C TYR A 48 -23.75 -11.93 5.94
N ALA A 49 -25.06 -11.67 5.83
CA ALA A 49 -25.63 -10.90 4.74
C ALA A 49 -24.97 -9.50 4.61
N ASP A 50 -24.96 -8.74 5.69
CA ASP A 50 -24.34 -7.40 5.72
C ASP A 50 -22.85 -7.45 5.40
N ALA A 51 -22.16 -8.49 5.87
CA ALA A 51 -20.73 -8.65 5.63
C ALA A 51 -20.41 -8.96 4.17
N VAL A 52 -21.20 -9.81 3.52
CA VAL A 52 -21.01 -10.13 2.10
C VAL A 52 -21.41 -8.94 1.22
N LEU A 53 -22.49 -8.24 1.56
CA LEU A 53 -22.91 -7.03 0.85
C LEU A 53 -21.85 -5.94 0.96
N TRP A 54 -21.33 -5.67 2.15
CA TRP A 54 -20.23 -4.74 2.38
C TRP A 54 -18.99 -5.12 1.57
N ALA A 55 -18.58 -6.38 1.64
CA ALA A 55 -17.38 -6.85 0.97
C ALA A 55 -17.50 -6.75 -0.56
N SER A 56 -18.72 -6.96 -1.11
CA SER A 56 -19.00 -6.77 -2.53
C SER A 56 -18.96 -5.28 -2.92
N GLN A 57 -19.61 -4.42 -2.15
CA GLN A 57 -19.66 -2.97 -2.41
C GLN A 57 -18.27 -2.31 -2.35
N ASN A 58 -17.38 -2.84 -1.51
CA ASN A 58 -16.00 -2.36 -1.37
C ASN A 58 -15.00 -3.11 -2.26
N GLY A 59 -15.46 -3.98 -3.17
CA GLY A 59 -14.60 -4.70 -4.09
C GLY A 59 -13.70 -5.75 -3.44
N VAL A 60 -13.92 -6.06 -2.15
CA VAL A 60 -13.13 -7.06 -1.40
C VAL A 60 -13.43 -8.46 -1.90
N VAL A 61 -14.68 -8.73 -2.27
CA VAL A 61 -15.08 -10.00 -2.84
C VAL A 61 -15.70 -9.87 -4.22
N GLY A 62 -15.45 -10.86 -5.07
CA GLY A 62 -16.22 -11.13 -6.29
C GLY A 62 -16.89 -12.48 -6.16
N GLY A 63 -18.02 -12.68 -6.83
CA GLY A 63 -18.66 -14.00 -6.94
C GLY A 63 -17.94 -14.91 -7.94
N TYR A 64 -18.41 -16.15 -8.00
CA TYR A 64 -18.10 -17.04 -9.11
C TYR A 64 -18.98 -16.62 -10.30
N GLY A 65 -18.50 -16.12 -11.34
CA GLY A 65 -19.08 -15.58 -12.58
C GLY A 65 -20.58 -15.82 -12.96
N SER A 66 -21.32 -16.59 -12.16
CA SER A 66 -22.75 -16.88 -12.31
C SER A 66 -23.65 -16.08 -11.34
N GLY A 67 -23.12 -15.02 -10.71
CA GLY A 67 -23.85 -14.28 -9.65
C GLY A 67 -23.94 -15.02 -8.32
N ARG A 68 -23.14 -16.06 -8.11
CA ARG A 68 -23.06 -16.83 -6.87
C ARG A 68 -21.83 -16.43 -6.05
N PHE A 69 -21.98 -16.24 -4.74
CA PHE A 69 -20.88 -15.99 -3.81
C PHE A 69 -20.18 -17.26 -3.33
N GLY A 70 -20.93 -18.31 -3.05
CA GLY A 70 -20.43 -19.55 -2.45
C GLY A 70 -20.27 -19.43 -0.94
N THR A 71 -21.33 -19.10 -0.22
CA THR A 71 -21.33 -18.78 1.22
C THR A 71 -20.73 -19.88 2.09
N ASP A 72 -21.04 -21.13 1.79
CA ASP A 72 -20.59 -22.32 2.52
C ASP A 72 -19.34 -22.96 1.92
N ASP A 73 -18.86 -22.48 0.78
CA ASP A 73 -17.68 -23.03 0.15
C ASP A 73 -16.45 -22.70 1.01
N SER A 74 -15.56 -23.67 1.21
CA SER A 74 -14.29 -23.45 1.89
C SER A 74 -13.45 -22.44 1.12
N THR A 75 -12.91 -21.45 1.83
CA THR A 75 -11.97 -20.48 1.25
C THR A 75 -10.64 -21.19 0.95
N THR A 76 -10.11 -21.07 -0.26
CA THR A 76 -8.74 -21.51 -0.55
C THR A 76 -7.71 -20.51 0.00
N GLN A 77 -6.46 -20.94 0.17
CA GLN A 77 -5.40 -20.07 0.69
C GLN A 77 -5.12 -18.89 -0.27
N GLU A 78 -5.19 -19.11 -1.59
CA GLU A 78 -5.10 -18.02 -2.56
C GLU A 78 -6.30 -17.06 -2.51
N GLN A 79 -7.53 -17.56 -2.26
CA GLN A 79 -8.70 -16.71 -2.08
C GLN A 79 -8.58 -15.86 -0.81
N LEU A 80 -8.03 -16.42 0.27
CA LEU A 80 -7.72 -15.66 1.47
C LEU A 80 -6.74 -14.52 1.16
N ALA A 81 -5.65 -14.82 0.45
CA ALA A 81 -4.68 -13.80 0.02
C ALA A 81 -5.35 -12.71 -0.83
N VAL A 82 -6.20 -13.09 -1.80
CA VAL A 82 -6.91 -12.14 -2.67
C VAL A 82 -7.88 -11.25 -1.90
N MET A 83 -8.62 -11.78 -0.93
CA MET A 83 -9.56 -10.98 -0.15
C MET A 83 -8.82 -9.97 0.74
N LEU A 84 -7.72 -10.37 1.38
CA LEU A 84 -6.85 -9.47 2.15
C LEU A 84 -6.17 -8.42 1.25
N TRP A 85 -5.67 -8.83 0.10
CA TRP A 85 -5.04 -7.94 -0.88
C TRP A 85 -6.02 -6.89 -1.41
N ARG A 86 -7.27 -7.27 -1.68
CA ARG A 86 -8.32 -6.34 -2.12
C ARG A 86 -8.73 -5.38 -1.02
N ASP A 87 -8.87 -5.86 0.22
CA ASP A 87 -9.13 -5.01 1.39
C ASP A 87 -7.97 -4.02 1.66
N ALA A 88 -6.75 -4.41 1.29
CA ALA A 88 -5.57 -3.53 1.35
C ALA A 88 -5.47 -2.50 0.21
N GLY A 89 -6.33 -2.57 -0.82
CA GLY A 89 -6.32 -1.67 -1.97
C GLY A 89 -5.72 -2.24 -3.25
N SER A 90 -5.54 -3.56 -3.33
CA SER A 90 -5.09 -4.29 -4.54
C SER A 90 -3.74 -3.83 -5.10
N TYR A 91 -2.75 -3.62 -4.24
CA TYR A 91 -1.41 -3.19 -4.63
C TYR A 91 -0.74 -4.24 -5.53
N VAL A 92 -0.36 -3.85 -6.73
CA VAL A 92 0.40 -4.70 -7.65
C VAL A 92 1.89 -4.47 -7.44
N LEU A 93 2.60 -5.54 -7.10
CA LEU A 93 4.05 -5.53 -6.93
C LEU A 93 4.75 -5.87 -8.24
N ASP A 94 6.01 -5.46 -8.37
CA ASP A 94 6.85 -5.87 -9.48
C ASP A 94 7.10 -7.39 -9.40
N ARG A 95 6.54 -8.12 -10.36
CA ARG A 95 6.65 -9.58 -10.42
C ARG A 95 8.09 -10.07 -10.53
N GLU A 96 8.94 -9.36 -11.28
CA GLU A 96 10.35 -9.73 -11.44
C GLU A 96 11.13 -9.60 -10.13
N GLN A 97 10.69 -8.70 -9.25
CA GLN A 97 11.35 -8.44 -7.98
C GLN A 97 10.87 -9.37 -6.85
N TYR A 98 9.57 -9.71 -6.83
CA TYR A 98 8.94 -10.37 -5.68
C TYR A 98 8.52 -11.82 -5.95
N ALA A 99 8.33 -12.21 -7.21
CA ALA A 99 8.10 -13.60 -7.56
C ALA A 99 9.43 -14.35 -7.64
N SER A 100 9.46 -15.57 -7.14
CA SER A 100 10.62 -16.45 -7.27
C SER A 100 10.32 -17.57 -8.27
N ALA A 101 11.34 -18.04 -9.00
CA ALA A 101 11.17 -19.06 -10.01
C ALA A 101 10.53 -20.36 -9.47
N ASP A 102 10.82 -20.68 -8.20
CA ASP A 102 10.33 -21.88 -7.51
C ASP A 102 9.38 -21.52 -6.34
N GLY A 103 8.75 -20.35 -6.38
CA GLY A 103 7.86 -19.90 -5.32
C GLY A 103 6.46 -20.53 -5.39
N ALA A 104 5.81 -20.66 -4.24
CA ALA A 104 4.43 -21.16 -4.15
C ALA A 104 3.42 -20.29 -4.91
N GLU A 105 3.76 -19.04 -5.23
CA GLU A 105 2.99 -18.16 -6.10
C GLU A 105 2.76 -18.75 -7.48
N ASN A 106 3.70 -19.57 -8.00
CA ASN A 106 3.58 -20.20 -9.32
C ASN A 106 2.54 -21.32 -9.36
N ASP A 107 2.15 -21.86 -8.22
CA ASP A 107 1.07 -22.85 -8.10
C ASP A 107 -0.31 -22.20 -7.98
N ALA A 108 -0.38 -20.89 -7.75
CA ALA A 108 -1.63 -20.14 -7.69
C ALA A 108 -2.27 -20.02 -9.08
N HIS A 109 -3.57 -19.75 -9.12
CA HIS A 109 -4.21 -19.37 -10.38
C HIS A 109 -3.78 -17.96 -10.80
N ASP A 110 -3.78 -17.68 -12.10
CA ASP A 110 -3.36 -16.39 -12.66
C ASP A 110 -4.06 -15.19 -12.02
N TRP A 111 -5.35 -15.34 -11.69
CA TRP A 111 -6.14 -14.29 -11.04
C TRP A 111 -5.73 -14.01 -9.58
N ALA A 112 -5.03 -14.93 -8.94
CA ALA A 112 -4.58 -14.82 -7.56
C ALA A 112 -3.08 -14.50 -7.44
N PHE A 113 -2.33 -14.63 -8.53
CA PHE A 113 -0.87 -14.52 -8.55
C PHE A 113 -0.36 -13.26 -7.85
N ASP A 114 -0.87 -12.08 -8.24
CA ASP A 114 -0.42 -10.80 -7.67
C ASP A 114 -0.73 -10.68 -6.17
N ALA A 115 -1.86 -11.24 -5.75
CA ALA A 115 -2.23 -11.24 -4.33
C ALA A 115 -1.34 -12.16 -3.50
N VAL A 116 -0.92 -13.31 -4.05
CA VAL A 116 0.01 -14.24 -3.38
C VAL A 116 1.40 -13.64 -3.30
N VAL A 117 1.88 -13.01 -4.39
CA VAL A 117 3.15 -12.27 -4.40
C VAL A 117 3.13 -11.14 -3.37
N TRP A 118 2.04 -10.37 -3.30
CA TRP A 118 1.87 -9.34 -2.30
C TRP A 118 1.88 -9.90 -0.87
N ALA A 119 1.12 -10.96 -0.60
CA ALA A 119 1.06 -11.56 0.72
C ALA A 119 2.41 -12.09 1.20
N LYS A 120 3.24 -12.58 0.27
CA LYS A 120 4.62 -12.99 0.54
C LYS A 120 5.52 -11.80 0.83
N ALA A 121 5.47 -10.75 0.01
CA ALA A 121 6.27 -9.54 0.16
C ALA A 121 5.99 -8.80 1.47
N GLU A 122 4.73 -8.81 1.92
CA GLU A 122 4.29 -8.22 3.19
C GLU A 122 4.43 -9.16 4.40
N ALA A 123 5.10 -10.31 4.21
CA ALA A 123 5.32 -11.32 5.24
C ALA A 123 4.03 -11.85 5.89
N LEU A 124 2.92 -11.84 5.15
CA LEU A 124 1.68 -12.49 5.57
C LEU A 124 1.78 -14.02 5.42
N LEU A 125 2.60 -14.49 4.49
CA LEU A 125 2.98 -15.90 4.32
C LEU A 125 4.30 -16.14 5.04
N THR A 126 4.40 -17.23 5.77
CA THR A 126 5.62 -17.61 6.49
C THR A 126 6.08 -19.01 6.10
N ASP A 127 7.38 -19.24 6.15
CA ASP A 127 7.97 -20.57 5.93
C ASP A 127 7.58 -21.59 7.00
N ALA A 128 6.98 -21.14 8.10
CA ALA A 128 6.57 -22.02 9.21
C ALA A 128 5.34 -22.89 8.88
N VAL A 129 4.54 -22.48 7.88
CA VAL A 129 3.36 -23.22 7.42
C VAL A 129 3.41 -23.29 5.90
N ALA A 130 3.39 -24.51 5.36
CA ALA A 130 3.37 -24.70 3.92
C ALA A 130 2.15 -23.96 3.32
N PHE A 131 2.41 -23.10 2.35
CA PHE A 131 1.39 -22.40 1.59
C PHE A 131 1.06 -23.20 0.33
N GLU A 132 -0.14 -23.71 0.27
CA GLU A 132 -0.70 -24.45 -0.87
C GLU A 132 -1.87 -23.64 -1.45
N PRO A 133 -1.66 -22.83 -2.49
CA PRO A 133 -2.63 -21.83 -2.96
C PRO A 133 -4.06 -22.37 -3.13
N LYS A 134 -4.19 -23.56 -3.71
CA LYS A 134 -5.48 -24.19 -4.05
C LYS A 134 -6.08 -25.01 -2.93
N ALA A 135 -5.36 -25.28 -1.86
CA ALA A 135 -5.89 -25.99 -0.70
C ALA A 135 -6.84 -25.10 0.13
N ALA A 136 -7.80 -25.72 0.79
CA ALA A 136 -8.68 -25.02 1.72
C ALA A 136 -7.88 -24.44 2.90
N ALA A 137 -8.11 -23.17 3.20
CA ALA A 137 -7.50 -22.52 4.35
C ALA A 137 -8.09 -23.03 5.66
N THR A 138 -7.25 -23.40 6.60
CA THR A 138 -7.66 -23.77 7.95
C THR A 138 -7.91 -22.53 8.81
N ARG A 139 -8.63 -22.69 9.90
CA ARG A 139 -8.87 -21.61 10.86
C ARG A 139 -7.56 -21.05 11.45
N ALA A 140 -6.57 -21.91 11.64
CA ALA A 140 -5.25 -21.48 12.10
C ALA A 140 -4.55 -20.60 11.06
N GLN A 141 -4.55 -20.99 9.79
CA GLN A 141 -3.96 -20.20 8.69
C GLN A 141 -4.69 -18.86 8.51
N VAL A 142 -6.04 -18.87 8.53
CA VAL A 142 -6.81 -17.62 8.48
C VAL A 142 -6.48 -16.72 9.66
N ALA A 143 -6.40 -17.26 10.88
CA ALA A 143 -6.08 -16.46 12.07
C ALA A 143 -4.68 -15.85 12.00
N ASP A 144 -3.68 -16.62 11.56
CA ASP A 144 -2.29 -16.14 11.42
C ASP A 144 -2.17 -15.05 10.34
N MET A 145 -2.70 -15.30 9.14
CA MET A 145 -2.65 -14.30 8.05
C MET A 145 -3.43 -13.04 8.40
N VAL A 146 -4.62 -13.15 8.99
CA VAL A 146 -5.42 -12.00 9.44
C VAL A 146 -4.71 -11.23 10.56
N TYR A 147 -4.08 -11.92 11.50
CA TYR A 147 -3.29 -11.27 12.55
C TYR A 147 -2.12 -10.46 11.96
N ARG A 148 -1.35 -11.04 11.05
CA ARG A 148 -0.27 -10.33 10.35
C ARG A 148 -0.79 -9.18 9.52
N TYR A 149 -1.93 -9.36 8.89
CA TYR A 149 -2.60 -8.30 8.14
C TYR A 149 -3.08 -7.16 9.05
N LEU A 150 -3.57 -7.45 10.25
CA LEU A 150 -3.90 -6.42 11.25
C LEU A 150 -2.65 -5.64 11.66
N LEU A 151 -1.53 -6.31 11.94
CA LEU A 151 -0.26 -5.63 12.23
C LEU A 151 0.20 -4.77 11.05
N LEU A 152 0.00 -5.24 9.81
CA LEU A 152 0.25 -4.45 8.61
C LEU A 152 -0.67 -3.22 8.56
N LYS A 153 -1.98 -3.39 8.81
CA LYS A 153 -2.95 -2.27 8.88
C LYS A 153 -2.64 -1.29 10.01
N GLU A 154 -2.24 -1.77 11.18
CA GLU A 154 -1.80 -0.92 12.30
C GLU A 154 -0.57 -0.11 11.88
N ARG A 155 0.41 -0.73 11.25
CA ARG A 155 1.57 -0.04 10.70
C ARG A 155 1.17 1.05 9.68
N PHE A 156 0.17 0.77 8.84
CA PHE A 156 -0.39 1.76 7.91
C PHE A 156 -1.32 2.75 8.59
N ALA A 157 -2.11 2.34 9.59
CA ALA A 157 -3.01 3.22 10.34
C ALA A 157 -2.24 4.18 11.25
N ASP A 158 -1.11 3.77 11.82
CA ASP A 158 -0.18 4.68 12.49
C ASP A 158 0.37 5.71 11.49
N VAL A 159 0.62 5.32 10.24
CA VAL A 159 0.98 6.23 9.14
C VAL A 159 -0.21 7.11 8.75
N ASP A 160 -1.44 6.57 8.68
CA ASP A 160 -2.64 7.32 8.32
C ASP A 160 -3.18 8.18 9.49
N ALA A 161 -3.09 7.72 10.73
CA ALA A 161 -3.43 8.52 11.93
C ALA A 161 -2.45 9.67 12.13
N VAL A 162 -1.21 9.47 11.69
CA VAL A 162 -0.17 10.47 11.64
C VAL A 162 -0.35 11.41 10.43
N SER A 163 -0.97 10.94 9.32
CA SER A 163 -1.37 11.77 8.16
C SER A 163 -2.55 12.70 8.44
N GLY A 164 -3.38 12.40 9.45
CA GLY A 164 -4.50 13.24 9.87
C GLY A 164 -4.25 14.01 11.16
N ALA A 165 -3.21 13.68 11.90
CA ALA A 165 -2.77 14.39 13.08
C ALA A 165 -1.51 15.21 12.76
N THR A 166 -1.53 16.45 13.12
CA THR A 166 -0.38 17.34 13.23
C THR A 166 0.86 16.58 13.67
N GLN A 167 1.72 16.13 12.74
CA GLN A 167 3.04 15.66 13.14
C GLN A 167 3.93 16.86 13.39
N LYS A 168 4.00 17.21 14.63
CA LYS A 168 5.10 17.94 15.19
C LYS A 168 6.22 16.93 15.45
N ALA A 169 7.30 17.00 14.71
CA ALA A 169 8.57 16.44 15.14
C ALA A 169 8.97 17.20 16.41
N ASP A 170 8.55 16.68 17.57
CA ASP A 170 8.76 17.33 18.88
C ASP A 170 10.20 17.09 19.41
N ASP A 171 11.09 16.61 18.53
CA ASP A 171 12.49 16.31 18.81
C ASP A 171 13.49 17.37 18.29
N GLY A 172 12.98 18.48 17.77
CA GLY A 172 13.79 19.53 17.19
C GLY A 172 14.41 19.18 15.83
N SER A 173 14.02 18.04 15.22
CA SER A 173 14.41 17.69 13.88
C SER A 173 13.78 18.63 12.87
N LYS A 174 14.61 19.19 12.02
CA LYS A 174 14.19 20.06 10.91
C LYS A 174 14.09 19.30 9.58
N VAL A 175 13.89 18.00 9.65
CA VAL A 175 13.85 17.10 8.50
C VAL A 175 12.45 16.52 8.33
N LEU A 176 11.91 16.66 7.13
CA LEU A 176 10.70 15.98 6.68
C LEU A 176 11.08 14.88 5.68
N VAL A 177 10.49 13.71 5.82
CA VAL A 177 10.51 12.66 4.79
C VAL A 177 9.12 12.56 4.21
N ALA A 178 8.89 13.16 3.05
CA ALA A 178 7.59 13.11 2.35
C ALA A 178 7.67 12.18 1.14
N TYR A 179 6.67 11.33 0.94
CA TYR A 179 6.71 10.37 -0.16
C TYR A 179 5.32 10.05 -0.73
N PHE A 180 5.29 9.69 -2.00
CA PHE A 180 4.15 9.06 -2.67
C PHE A 180 4.52 7.64 -3.08
N SER A 181 3.63 6.69 -2.79
CA SER A 181 3.81 5.28 -3.16
C SER A 181 2.45 4.62 -3.39
N CYS A 182 2.32 3.88 -4.50
CA CYS A 182 1.14 3.05 -4.78
C CYS A 182 1.39 1.56 -4.49
N THR A 183 2.65 1.12 -4.56
CA THR A 183 3.02 -0.30 -4.49
C THR A 183 3.97 -0.62 -3.34
N GLY A 184 4.16 0.32 -2.39
CA GLY A 184 5.03 0.13 -1.23
C GLY A 184 6.53 0.31 -1.48
N SER A 185 7.00 0.30 -2.73
CA SER A 185 8.44 0.37 -3.01
C SER A 185 9.08 1.68 -2.54
N THR A 186 8.47 2.83 -2.85
CA THR A 186 8.96 4.14 -2.40
C THR A 186 8.79 4.31 -0.89
N GLU A 187 7.71 3.80 -0.34
CA GLU A 187 7.43 3.76 1.09
C GLU A 187 8.55 3.09 1.87
N LYS A 188 8.94 1.89 1.48
CA LYS A 188 10.06 1.16 2.11
C LYS A 188 11.36 1.99 2.17
N ILE A 189 11.67 2.72 1.10
CA ILE A 189 12.84 3.60 1.10
C ILE A 189 12.63 4.80 2.02
N ALA A 190 11.43 5.39 2.03
CA ALA A 190 11.06 6.47 2.95
C ALA A 190 11.18 6.02 4.42
N ASP A 191 10.74 4.81 4.74
CA ASP A 191 10.87 4.21 6.08
C ASP A 191 12.34 4.01 6.49
N HIS A 192 13.19 3.59 5.55
CA HIS A 192 14.63 3.47 5.82
C HIS A 192 15.27 4.83 6.12
N ILE A 193 14.91 5.86 5.35
CA ILE A 193 15.38 7.24 5.56
C ILE A 193 14.89 7.76 6.92
N ALA A 194 13.59 7.65 7.16
CA ALA A 194 12.93 8.12 8.37
C ALA A 194 13.50 7.44 9.63
N SER A 195 13.65 6.12 9.59
CA SER A 195 14.28 5.35 10.67
C SER A 195 15.75 5.74 10.92
N ALA A 196 16.50 6.05 9.86
CA ALA A 196 17.90 6.50 10.00
C ALA A 196 18.02 7.89 10.63
N LEU A 197 17.03 8.76 10.39
CA LEU A 197 17.00 10.14 10.87
C LEU A 197 16.17 10.30 12.16
N GLY A 198 15.51 9.27 12.64
CA GLY A 198 14.67 9.30 13.84
C GLY A 198 13.40 10.14 13.67
N VAL A 199 12.87 10.24 12.46
CA VAL A 199 11.66 11.00 12.12
C VAL A 199 10.56 10.06 11.62
N THR A 200 9.32 10.55 11.57
CA THR A 200 8.21 9.82 10.97
C THR A 200 7.97 10.30 9.54
N PRO A 201 7.83 9.40 8.56
CA PRO A 201 7.62 9.79 7.18
C PRO A 201 6.18 10.29 6.96
N TYR A 202 6.00 11.29 6.11
CA TYR A 202 4.72 11.80 5.66
C TYR A 202 4.33 11.18 4.31
N ARG A 203 3.21 10.46 4.28
CA ARG A 203 2.67 9.90 3.04
C ARG A 203 1.83 10.93 2.30
N ILE A 204 2.17 11.22 1.06
CA ILE A 204 1.34 12.03 0.15
C ILE A 204 0.21 11.12 -0.34
N THR A 205 -0.99 11.34 0.19
CA THR A 205 -2.16 10.48 -0.07
C THR A 205 -3.03 11.13 -1.13
N PRO A 206 -3.33 10.45 -2.26
CA PRO A 206 -4.28 10.96 -3.23
C PRO A 206 -5.70 10.97 -2.64
N GLU A 207 -6.47 12.01 -2.89
CA GLU A 207 -7.89 12.10 -2.46
C GLU A 207 -8.71 10.93 -3.04
N THR A 208 -8.44 10.57 -4.28
CA THR A 208 -8.97 9.36 -4.91
C THR A 208 -7.82 8.36 -5.07
N PRO A 209 -7.80 7.23 -4.34
CA PRO A 209 -6.75 6.23 -4.47
C PRO A 209 -6.58 5.71 -5.90
N TYR A 210 -5.35 5.37 -6.29
CA TYR A 210 -5.10 4.68 -7.55
C TYR A 210 -5.39 3.20 -7.39
N THR A 211 -6.21 2.67 -8.28
CA THR A 211 -6.45 1.22 -8.38
C THR A 211 -5.38 0.56 -9.25
N SER A 212 -5.28 -0.77 -9.22
CA SER A 212 -4.40 -1.52 -10.13
C SER A 212 -4.72 -1.26 -11.60
N ALA A 213 -6.00 -1.07 -11.94
CA ALA A 213 -6.41 -0.70 -13.28
C ALA A 213 -5.88 0.69 -13.69
N ASP A 214 -5.84 1.64 -12.75
CA ASP A 214 -5.30 2.97 -12.99
C ASP A 214 -3.78 2.97 -13.25
N LEU A 215 -3.07 1.97 -12.76
CA LEU A 215 -1.62 1.84 -12.83
C LEU A 215 -1.13 0.95 -13.98
N ASN A 216 -2.03 0.36 -14.77
CA ASN A 216 -1.65 -0.48 -15.91
C ASN A 216 -1.03 0.37 -17.03
N TYR A 217 0.28 0.45 -17.07
CA TYR A 217 1.04 1.23 -18.06
C TYR A 217 1.00 0.64 -19.49
N ASN A 218 0.50 -0.59 -19.66
CA ASN A 218 0.25 -1.17 -20.98
C ASN A 218 -1.04 -0.68 -21.64
N ASP A 219 -1.89 0.01 -20.88
CA ASP A 219 -3.12 0.62 -21.35
C ASP A 219 -3.01 2.15 -21.34
N SER A 220 -2.97 2.76 -22.51
CA SER A 220 -2.86 4.21 -22.66
C SER A 220 -4.08 4.99 -22.17
N SER A 221 -5.19 4.31 -21.88
CA SER A 221 -6.43 4.91 -21.39
C SER A 221 -6.51 5.00 -19.87
N THR A 222 -5.53 4.45 -19.15
CA THR A 222 -5.54 4.45 -17.68
C THR A 222 -5.42 5.85 -17.08
N ARG A 223 -5.85 6.00 -15.84
CA ARG A 223 -5.77 7.26 -15.11
C ARG A 223 -4.34 7.77 -15.03
N ALA A 224 -3.40 6.92 -14.60
CA ALA A 224 -2.00 7.29 -14.47
C ALA A 224 -1.39 7.73 -15.81
N THR A 225 -1.71 7.03 -16.93
CA THR A 225 -1.26 7.43 -18.26
C THR A 225 -1.84 8.78 -18.68
N ARG A 226 -3.14 8.98 -18.49
CA ARG A 226 -3.78 10.27 -18.82
C ARG A 226 -3.18 11.42 -18.03
N GLU A 227 -3.01 11.25 -16.72
CA GLU A 227 -2.39 12.27 -15.86
C GLU A 227 -0.96 12.58 -16.30
N GLN A 228 -0.14 11.57 -16.59
CA GLN A 228 1.24 11.80 -17.03
C GLN A 228 1.35 12.51 -18.37
N ASN A 229 0.43 12.26 -19.29
CA ASN A 229 0.38 12.90 -20.60
C ASN A 229 -0.21 14.33 -20.56
N ASP A 230 -0.88 14.71 -19.48
CA ASP A 230 -1.42 16.04 -19.30
C ASP A 230 -0.42 16.90 -18.49
N PRO A 231 0.21 17.92 -19.12
CA PRO A 231 1.18 18.76 -18.43
C PRO A 231 0.61 19.56 -17.26
N ILE A 232 -0.70 19.84 -17.28
CA ILE A 232 -1.39 20.63 -16.24
C ILE A 232 -2.12 19.78 -15.22
N ALA A 233 -2.11 18.45 -15.35
CA ALA A 233 -2.75 17.56 -14.37
C ALA A 233 -2.20 17.79 -12.96
N ARG A 234 -3.09 17.95 -12.00
CA ARG A 234 -2.79 18.10 -10.57
C ARG A 234 -3.77 17.24 -9.77
N PRO A 235 -3.52 15.93 -9.66
CA PRO A 235 -4.35 15.05 -8.83
C PRO A 235 -4.44 15.57 -7.41
N ALA A 236 -5.66 15.66 -6.88
CA ALA A 236 -5.89 16.16 -5.54
C ALA A 236 -5.27 15.24 -4.47
N ILE A 237 -4.76 15.84 -3.39
CA ILE A 237 -4.19 15.15 -2.23
C ILE A 237 -5.06 15.35 -1.00
N SER A 238 -5.17 14.31 -0.18
CA SER A 238 -5.80 14.37 1.14
C SER A 238 -4.78 14.83 2.17
N GLY A 239 -5.19 15.80 3.00
CA GLY A 239 -4.32 16.34 4.05
C GLY A 239 -3.26 17.31 3.54
N THR A 240 -2.49 17.85 4.45
CA THR A 240 -1.39 18.78 4.21
C THR A 240 -0.33 18.60 5.29
N VAL A 241 0.92 18.96 4.99
CA VAL A 241 1.95 19.08 6.03
C VAL A 241 1.70 20.37 6.79
N GLU A 242 1.23 20.24 8.01
CA GLU A 242 1.12 21.40 8.89
C GLU A 242 2.53 21.85 9.30
N ASN A 243 2.68 23.14 9.53
CA ASN A 243 3.96 23.75 9.94
C ASN A 243 5.15 23.44 8.99
N MET A 244 4.92 23.43 7.68
CA MET A 244 5.98 23.26 6.67
C MET A 244 7.17 24.21 6.94
N THR A 245 6.95 25.35 7.59
CA THR A 245 7.99 26.31 8.00
C THR A 245 9.01 25.73 8.97
N ASP A 246 8.65 24.70 9.75
CA ASP A 246 9.52 24.13 10.78
C ASP A 246 10.61 23.22 10.19
N TYR A 247 10.49 22.83 8.93
CA TYR A 247 11.45 21.96 8.25
C TYR A 247 12.42 22.75 7.40
N ASP A 248 13.71 22.42 7.48
CA ASP A 248 14.77 22.98 6.65
C ASP A 248 15.14 22.04 5.49
N VAL A 249 15.06 20.73 5.71
CA VAL A 249 15.40 19.68 4.74
C VAL A 249 14.20 18.77 4.50
N ILE A 250 13.89 18.52 3.22
CA ILE A 250 12.78 17.64 2.82
C ILE A 250 13.33 16.54 1.91
N PHE A 251 13.31 15.30 2.39
CA PHE A 251 13.45 14.12 1.54
C PHE A 251 12.15 13.90 0.82
N LEU A 252 12.15 13.97 -0.51
CA LEU A 252 10.96 13.91 -1.34
C LEU A 252 10.98 12.67 -2.23
N GLY A 253 10.13 11.67 -1.91
CA GLY A 253 10.13 10.35 -2.50
C GLY A 253 8.98 10.09 -3.48
N TYR A 254 9.26 9.43 -4.61
CA TYR A 254 8.25 9.10 -5.61
C TYR A 254 8.68 7.92 -6.50
N PRO A 255 7.72 7.14 -7.05
CA PRO A 255 8.02 6.18 -8.10
C PRO A 255 8.27 6.92 -9.43
N ILE A 256 9.06 6.33 -10.33
CA ILE A 256 9.18 6.85 -11.69
C ILE A 256 8.03 6.32 -12.55
N TRP A 257 7.20 7.22 -13.05
CA TRP A 257 6.15 6.95 -14.02
C TRP A 257 6.48 7.59 -15.36
N TRP A 258 6.60 6.78 -16.44
CA TRP A 258 6.98 7.27 -17.78
C TRP A 258 8.20 8.20 -17.77
N GLY A 259 9.23 7.83 -16.98
CA GLY A 259 10.48 8.59 -16.86
C GLY A 259 10.38 9.87 -16.06
N GLN A 260 9.26 10.18 -15.42
CA GLN A 260 8.99 11.40 -14.68
C GLN A 260 8.43 11.15 -13.28
N ALA A 261 8.39 12.18 -12.45
CA ALA A 261 7.64 12.16 -11.21
C ALA A 261 6.13 12.12 -11.51
N PRO A 262 5.32 11.37 -10.74
CA PRO A 262 3.87 11.38 -10.87
C PRO A 262 3.29 12.78 -10.68
N LYS A 263 2.20 13.11 -11.37
CA LYS A 263 1.61 14.45 -11.33
C LYS A 263 1.15 14.90 -9.95
N ILE A 264 0.81 13.96 -9.06
CA ILE A 264 0.50 14.25 -7.66
C ILE A 264 1.67 14.90 -6.92
N MET A 265 2.92 14.64 -7.30
CA MET A 265 4.10 15.28 -6.73
C MET A 265 4.15 16.77 -7.03
N TYR A 266 3.68 17.19 -8.20
CA TYR A 266 3.53 18.61 -8.55
C TYR A 266 2.49 19.28 -7.67
N THR A 267 1.36 18.60 -7.42
CA THR A 267 0.32 19.10 -6.47
C THR A 267 0.94 19.34 -5.09
N PHE A 268 1.70 18.38 -4.57
CA PHE A 268 2.36 18.51 -3.27
C PHE A 268 3.35 19.68 -3.23
N VAL A 269 4.23 19.78 -4.22
CA VAL A 269 5.26 20.83 -4.27
C VAL A 269 4.63 22.22 -4.41
N GLU A 270 3.58 22.37 -5.21
CA GLU A 270 2.90 23.63 -5.45
C GLU A 270 1.95 24.05 -4.30
N SER A 271 1.48 23.12 -3.49
CA SER A 271 0.60 23.41 -2.35
C SER A 271 1.33 23.88 -1.08
N HIS A 272 2.66 23.80 -1.05
CA HIS A 272 3.47 24.17 0.12
C HIS A 272 4.49 25.26 -0.19
N ASN A 273 4.76 26.11 0.78
CA ASN A 273 5.86 27.08 0.65
C ASN A 273 7.20 26.39 0.94
N LEU A 274 7.93 26.08 -0.12
CA LEU A 274 9.25 25.43 -0.05
C LEU A 274 10.43 26.42 -0.15
N SER A 275 10.19 27.72 -0.11
CA SER A 275 11.23 28.74 -0.23
C SER A 275 12.27 28.60 0.87
N GLY A 276 13.54 28.60 0.48
CA GLY A 276 14.70 28.50 1.39
C GLY A 276 14.97 27.10 1.92
N LYS A 277 14.15 26.09 1.55
CA LYS A 277 14.33 24.71 2.00
C LYS A 277 15.28 23.94 1.07
N THR A 278 15.93 22.93 1.62
CA THR A 278 16.73 21.97 0.85
C THR A 278 15.89 20.74 0.53
N ILE A 279 15.68 20.48 -0.75
CA ILE A 279 14.93 19.30 -1.22
C ILE A 279 15.90 18.22 -1.66
N VAL A 280 15.76 17.03 -1.10
CA VAL A 280 16.56 15.85 -1.42
C VAL A 280 15.66 14.83 -2.11
N PRO A 281 15.57 14.83 -3.44
CA PRO A 281 14.68 13.90 -4.14
C PRO A 281 15.25 12.48 -4.10
N PHE A 282 14.36 11.49 -3.93
CA PHE A 282 14.68 10.09 -4.15
C PHE A 282 13.56 9.41 -4.92
N CYS A 283 13.89 8.43 -5.72
CA CYS A 283 12.89 7.72 -6.47
C CYS A 283 13.09 6.22 -6.45
N THR A 284 12.01 5.49 -6.75
CA THR A 284 12.05 4.05 -6.99
C THR A 284 11.64 3.75 -8.43
N SER A 285 12.34 2.79 -9.04
CA SER A 285 12.01 2.27 -10.35
C SER A 285 12.64 0.89 -10.55
N GLY A 286 12.10 0.10 -11.47
CA GLY A 286 12.70 -1.18 -11.87
C GLY A 286 14.09 -0.97 -12.49
N SER A 287 14.20 -0.12 -13.50
CA SER A 287 15.46 0.10 -14.24
C SER A 287 15.78 1.57 -14.53
N SER A 288 14.77 2.43 -14.68
CA SER A 288 14.96 3.84 -15.02
C SER A 288 15.66 4.59 -13.90
N GLY A 289 16.67 5.38 -14.21
CA GLY A 289 17.26 6.33 -13.26
C GLY A 289 16.29 7.45 -12.88
N ILE A 290 16.68 8.31 -11.93
CA ILE A 290 15.92 9.50 -11.56
C ILE A 290 15.76 10.47 -12.75
N GLY A 291 16.72 10.46 -13.70
CA GLY A 291 16.68 11.23 -14.96
C GLY A 291 16.38 12.70 -14.73
N SER A 292 15.51 13.25 -15.57
CA SER A 292 15.05 14.64 -15.46
C SER A 292 13.89 14.86 -14.51
N SER A 293 13.39 13.79 -13.85
CA SER A 293 12.16 13.87 -13.03
C SER A 293 12.29 14.89 -11.89
N ALA A 294 13.42 14.89 -11.19
CA ALA A 294 13.70 15.84 -10.12
C ALA A 294 13.87 17.28 -10.66
N THR A 295 14.59 17.45 -11.78
CA THR A 295 14.79 18.76 -12.43
C THR A 295 13.47 19.34 -12.92
N ASN A 296 12.59 18.51 -13.52
CA ASN A 296 11.29 18.99 -13.98
C ASN A 296 10.38 19.36 -12.78
N LEU A 297 10.42 18.57 -11.70
CA LEU A 297 9.66 18.86 -10.49
C LEU A 297 10.15 20.13 -9.79
N SER A 298 11.47 20.41 -9.82
CA SER A 298 12.07 21.60 -9.20
C SER A 298 11.60 22.92 -9.83
N ALA A 299 11.15 22.89 -11.07
CA ALA A 299 10.56 24.05 -11.72
C ALA A 299 9.29 24.58 -11.02
N SER A 300 8.59 23.73 -10.27
CA SER A 300 7.44 24.11 -9.44
C SER A 300 7.82 24.72 -8.08
N ALA A 301 9.08 24.63 -7.66
CA ALA A 301 9.58 25.26 -6.44
C ALA A 301 10.99 25.83 -6.67
N PRO A 302 11.14 26.87 -7.52
CA PRO A 302 12.44 27.41 -7.92
C PRO A 302 13.17 28.16 -6.78
N SER A 303 12.46 28.52 -5.72
CA SER A 303 13.05 29.18 -4.54
C SER A 303 13.60 28.19 -3.49
N ALA A 304 13.48 26.88 -3.73
CA ALA A 304 14.10 25.85 -2.92
C ALA A 304 15.47 25.45 -3.51
N THR A 305 16.34 24.94 -2.66
CA THR A 305 17.62 24.34 -3.09
C THR A 305 17.40 22.85 -3.34
N TRP A 306 17.53 22.41 -4.58
CA TRP A 306 17.37 21.01 -4.95
C TRP A 306 18.72 20.31 -5.04
N LEU A 307 18.95 19.27 -4.26
CA LEU A 307 20.13 18.44 -4.35
C LEU A 307 20.00 17.39 -5.46
N ALA A 308 21.13 16.82 -5.85
CA ALA A 308 21.12 15.65 -6.71
C ALA A 308 20.39 14.51 -5.99
N GLY A 309 19.35 14.00 -6.64
CA GLY A 309 18.58 12.90 -6.10
C GLY A 309 19.23 11.53 -6.32
N ASN A 310 18.65 10.51 -5.72
CA ASN A 310 19.07 9.12 -5.93
C ASN A 310 17.91 8.23 -6.36
N ARG A 311 18.26 7.19 -7.12
CA ARG A 311 17.34 6.11 -7.50
C ARG A 311 17.65 4.88 -6.68
N PHE A 312 16.61 4.29 -6.10
CA PHE A 312 16.68 2.99 -5.43
C PHE A 312 15.86 1.94 -6.17
N SER A 313 16.27 0.68 -6.10
CA SER A 313 15.35 -0.43 -6.34
C SER A 313 14.39 -0.54 -5.15
N GLY A 314 13.19 -1.05 -5.35
CA GLY A 314 12.24 -1.26 -4.24
C GLY A 314 12.73 -2.23 -3.16
N GLY A 315 13.77 -3.02 -3.45
CA GLY A 315 14.46 -3.92 -2.51
C GLY A 315 15.78 -3.39 -1.95
N ALA A 316 16.10 -2.10 -2.12
CA ALA A 316 17.35 -1.56 -1.60
C ALA A 316 17.45 -1.73 -0.08
N SER A 317 18.64 -2.12 0.39
CA SER A 317 18.88 -2.35 1.81
C SER A 317 18.94 -1.03 2.58
N ARG A 318 18.60 -1.09 3.87
CA ARG A 318 18.75 0.05 4.79
C ARG A 318 20.17 0.62 4.77
N ASP A 319 21.19 -0.24 4.75
CA ASP A 319 22.58 0.19 4.77
C ASP A 319 22.96 0.99 3.51
N SER A 320 22.42 0.63 2.32
CA SER A 320 22.65 1.40 1.10
C SER A 320 21.99 2.78 1.16
N VAL A 321 20.81 2.87 1.78
CA VAL A 321 20.10 4.14 1.99
C VAL A 321 20.84 5.02 2.98
N VAL A 322 21.31 4.47 4.11
CA VAL A 322 22.10 5.18 5.13
C VAL A 322 23.41 5.68 4.55
N SER A 323 24.11 4.86 3.76
CA SER A 323 25.35 5.28 3.07
C SER A 323 25.10 6.46 2.14
N TRP A 324 23.97 6.48 1.41
CA TRP A 324 23.60 7.61 0.58
C TRP A 324 23.33 8.88 1.40
N ILE A 325 22.55 8.77 2.49
CA ILE A 325 22.25 9.90 3.38
C ILE A 325 23.55 10.52 3.90
N ASN A 326 24.48 9.70 4.39
CA ASN A 326 25.77 10.15 4.92
C ASN A 326 26.63 10.82 3.84
N GLY A 327 26.46 10.45 2.57
CA GLY A 327 27.15 11.05 1.42
C GLY A 327 26.59 12.40 0.97
N LEU A 328 25.45 12.86 1.49
CA LEU A 328 24.81 14.12 1.09
C LEU A 328 25.53 15.37 1.62
N GLY A 329 26.41 15.24 2.61
CA GLY A 329 27.12 16.37 3.24
C GLY A 329 26.20 17.33 4.00
N LEU A 330 25.01 16.88 4.38
CA LEU A 330 24.06 17.63 5.20
C LEU A 330 24.34 17.36 6.69
N ASP A 331 24.26 18.40 7.51
CA ASP A 331 24.31 18.26 8.97
C ASP A 331 22.92 17.77 9.45
N LEU A 332 22.69 16.49 9.24
CA LEU A 332 21.48 15.79 9.66
C LEU A 332 21.85 15.11 10.98
N ALA A 333 21.27 15.54 12.10
CA ALA A 333 21.48 14.89 13.37
C ALA A 333 20.92 13.45 13.30
N ALA A 334 21.68 12.56 12.68
CA ALA A 334 21.40 11.13 12.68
C ALA A 334 21.69 10.57 14.07
N LYS A 335 20.70 9.99 14.71
CA LYS A 335 20.84 9.21 15.96
C LYS A 335 21.16 7.75 15.67
#